data_e9ec33833e37dec352d15932031b25c3
#
_entry.id   e9ec33833e37dec352d15932031b25c3
#
_cell.length_a   1.000
_cell.length_b   1.000
_cell.length_c   1.000
_cell.angle_alpha   90.00
_cell.angle_beta   90.00
_cell.angle_gamma   90.00
#
_symmetry.space_group_name_H-M   'P 1'
#
loop_
_entity.id
_entity.type
_entity.pdbx_description
1 polymer ?
#
loop_
_entity_poly.entity_id
_entity_poly.type
_entity_poly.pdbx_seq_one_letter_code
_entity_poly.pdbx_strand_id
1 'polypeptide(L)'
;MKLFNKICVPAALTLAMAAAVSCSDNDDENAGWTELIKVATYNIQYDNQSVEAGKWDNRKDLMQKMLKDCDFDIFGVQEPYKFQIDDIVSWFPEYGWVGASISGESEKERVHYNPIFYRKDRFTVLDNGMFWYSETPDVVNSKGWDSYSVRMCNWVKFKDNRNGKIFFHFNSHFDHKGETARLESAKLLVSKVKEIAADYPSFCTGDYNTDQTSAPYQIIIMSDLMDSYSKAQYRSGDGVRSYNGYSQATATSSSSRIDHIFVSRGTKVYTWSLLCKSYDGKFASDHNPIVIQWSLHR
;
A
#
# COMPACT_ATOMS: atom_id res chain seq x y z
N MET A 1 -64.70 2.51 21.13
CA MET A 1 -64.50 3.93 21.51
C MET A 1 -63.02 4.17 21.71
N LYS A 2 -62.44 5.16 20.95
CA LYS A 2 -61.07 5.74 20.97
C LYS A 2 -59.98 4.81 20.45
N LEU A 3 -59.49 4.91 19.19
CA LEU A 3 -58.60 5.88 18.53
C LEU A 3 -57.37 6.29 19.36
N PHE A 4 -56.19 5.90 18.89
CA PHE A 4 -55.00 6.78 18.79
C PHE A 4 -53.92 6.07 18.01
N ASN A 5 -53.74 6.50 16.85
CA ASN A 5 -52.75 7.34 16.20
C ASN A 5 -51.36 6.71 16.02
N LYS A 6 -51.10 6.44 14.76
CA LYS A 6 -49.77 6.23 14.17
C LYS A 6 -48.93 7.51 14.33
N ILE A 7 -47.71 7.37 14.79
CA ILE A 7 -46.69 8.38 14.60
C ILE A 7 -45.62 7.79 13.71
N CYS A 8 -45.58 8.29 12.49
CA CYS A 8 -44.45 8.17 11.59
C CYS A 8 -43.27 8.98 12.15
N VAL A 9 -42.08 8.40 12.21
CA VAL A 9 -40.83 9.13 12.42
C VAL A 9 -40.15 9.28 11.06
N PRO A 10 -39.83 10.49 10.65
CA PRO A 10 -39.22 10.72 9.35
C PRO A 10 -37.72 10.48 9.36
N ALA A 11 -37.27 10.22 8.16
CA ALA A 11 -35.90 9.95 7.73
C ALA A 11 -34.87 11.04 8.08
N ALA A 12 -33.66 10.54 8.20
CA ALA A 12 -32.38 11.12 7.79
C ALA A 12 -32.20 12.65 7.91
N LEU A 13 -31.39 13.06 8.86
CA LEU A 13 -30.71 14.33 8.84
C LEU A 13 -29.24 14.10 8.50
N THR A 14 -28.88 14.25 7.24
CA THR A 14 -27.50 14.44 6.78
C THR A 14 -27.04 15.81 7.30
N LEU A 15 -26.20 15.78 8.32
CA LEU A 15 -25.57 16.99 8.81
C LEU A 15 -24.36 17.31 7.92
N ALA A 16 -24.57 18.14 6.91
CA ALA A 16 -23.49 18.85 6.24
C ALA A 16 -22.99 19.93 7.18
N MET A 17 -21.86 19.70 7.85
CA MET A 17 -21.14 20.77 8.54
C MET A 17 -20.49 21.67 7.48
N ALA A 18 -21.19 22.74 7.10
CA ALA A 18 -20.57 23.90 6.52
C ALA A 18 -19.92 24.71 7.65
N ALA A 19 -18.62 24.53 7.80
CA ALA A 19 -17.84 25.43 8.65
C ALA A 19 -17.73 26.78 7.94
N ALA A 20 -18.45 27.78 8.44
CA ALA A 20 -18.21 29.16 8.08
C ALA A 20 -16.87 29.57 8.69
N VAL A 21 -15.83 29.66 7.86
CA VAL A 21 -14.53 30.21 8.25
C VAL A 21 -14.61 31.72 8.14
N SER A 22 -14.53 32.36 9.28
CA SER A 22 -14.25 33.80 9.42
C SER A 22 -12.87 34.07 8.84
N CYS A 23 -12.78 34.99 7.89
CA CYS A 23 -11.51 35.49 7.37
C CYS A 23 -10.70 36.16 8.47
N SER A 24 -9.58 35.55 8.82
CA SER A 24 -8.41 36.22 9.37
C SER A 24 -7.19 35.61 8.69
N ASP A 25 -6.35 36.50 8.16
CA ASP A 25 -5.18 36.20 7.34
C ASP A 25 -4.27 35.14 7.97
N ASN A 26 -4.28 33.94 7.38
CA ASN A 26 -3.24 32.93 7.47
C ASN A 26 -3.20 32.15 6.15
N ASP A 27 -2.44 32.68 5.19
CA ASP A 27 -2.22 32.09 3.87
C ASP A 27 -1.44 30.76 3.91
N ASP A 28 -1.02 30.26 5.08
CA ASP A 28 -0.17 29.08 5.22
C ASP A 28 -0.92 27.72 5.40
N GLU A 29 -2.18 27.73 5.81
CA GLU A 29 -2.90 26.44 6.04
C GLU A 29 -3.39 25.78 4.76
N ASN A 30 -3.69 26.52 3.70
CA ASN A 30 -4.14 25.96 2.43
C ASN A 30 -2.99 25.44 1.53
N ALA A 31 -1.78 25.95 1.69
CA ALA A 31 -0.61 25.49 0.95
C ALA A 31 -0.19 24.05 1.34
N GLY A 32 -0.49 23.62 2.57
CA GLY A 32 -0.09 22.30 3.08
C GLY A 32 -0.80 21.10 2.42
N TRP A 33 -2.05 21.25 2.00
CA TRP A 33 -2.85 20.14 1.45
C TRP A 33 -2.51 19.80 0.00
N THR A 34 -2.02 20.76 -0.78
CA THR A 34 -1.63 20.57 -2.18
C THR A 34 -0.34 19.76 -2.35
N GLU A 35 0.44 19.61 -1.29
CA GLU A 35 1.72 18.89 -1.30
C GLU A 35 1.63 17.43 -0.81
N LEU A 36 0.46 16.99 -0.34
CA LEU A 36 0.27 15.62 0.12
C LEU A 36 0.43 14.63 -1.03
N ILE A 37 1.10 13.52 -0.74
CA ILE A 37 1.22 12.38 -1.63
C ILE A 37 0.32 11.27 -1.10
N LYS A 38 -0.59 10.80 -1.95
CA LYS A 38 -1.48 9.68 -1.66
C LYS A 38 -0.78 8.37 -2.01
N VAL A 39 -0.26 7.71 -0.99
CA VAL A 39 0.53 6.49 -1.12
C VAL A 39 -0.29 5.28 -0.71
N ALA A 40 -0.19 4.18 -1.46
CA ALA A 40 -0.86 2.93 -1.10
C ALA A 40 0.08 1.72 -1.16
N THR A 41 -0.27 0.69 -0.39
CA THR A 41 0.16 -0.69 -0.59
C THR A 41 -1.06 -1.54 -0.93
N TYR A 42 -0.94 -2.41 -1.91
CA TYR A 42 -2.03 -3.27 -2.33
C TYR A 42 -1.52 -4.59 -2.91
N ASN A 43 -1.61 -5.66 -2.15
CA ASN A 43 -1.49 -7.00 -2.73
C ASN A 43 -2.73 -7.26 -3.58
N ILE A 44 -2.54 -7.34 -4.91
CA ILE A 44 -3.66 -7.53 -5.86
C ILE A 44 -3.88 -9.00 -6.21
N GLN A 45 -3.15 -9.89 -5.59
CA GLN A 45 -3.08 -11.33 -5.88
C GLN A 45 -2.79 -11.63 -7.36
N TYR A 46 -1.94 -12.59 -7.60
CA TYR A 46 -1.74 -13.15 -8.94
C TYR A 46 -3.04 -13.78 -9.48
N ASP A 47 -3.08 -14.08 -10.76
CA ASP A 47 -4.18 -14.84 -11.39
C ASP A 47 -4.26 -16.25 -10.81
N ASN A 48 -4.96 -16.40 -9.69
CA ASN A 48 -5.08 -17.63 -8.94
C ASN A 48 -6.20 -18.52 -9.52
N GLN A 49 -5.80 -19.46 -10.37
CA GLN A 49 -6.74 -20.37 -11.03
C GLN A 49 -7.38 -21.40 -10.09
N SER A 50 -6.85 -21.57 -8.87
CA SER A 50 -7.37 -22.53 -7.88
C SER A 50 -8.58 -22.01 -7.09
N VAL A 51 -8.82 -20.71 -7.11
CA VAL A 51 -9.90 -20.04 -6.39
C VAL A 51 -10.73 -19.24 -7.37
N GLU A 52 -12.03 -19.50 -7.47
CA GLU A 52 -12.90 -18.84 -8.46
C GLU A 52 -12.87 -17.31 -8.35
N ALA A 53 -12.93 -16.76 -7.12
CA ALA A 53 -12.81 -15.33 -6.86
C ALA A 53 -11.39 -14.79 -7.14
N GLY A 54 -10.37 -15.64 -7.16
CA GLY A 54 -8.97 -15.30 -7.42
C GLY A 54 -8.61 -15.22 -8.91
N LYS A 55 -9.43 -15.81 -9.78
CA LYS A 55 -9.21 -15.73 -11.23
C LYS A 55 -9.29 -14.28 -11.69
N TRP A 56 -8.27 -13.83 -12.42
CA TRP A 56 -8.18 -12.43 -12.84
C TRP A 56 -9.37 -11.99 -13.67
N ASP A 57 -9.83 -12.79 -14.62
CA ASP A 57 -10.97 -12.49 -15.47
C ASP A 57 -12.27 -12.25 -14.69
N ASN A 58 -12.41 -12.84 -13.50
CA ASN A 58 -13.60 -12.67 -12.67
C ASN A 58 -13.56 -11.40 -11.80
N ARG A 59 -12.40 -10.74 -11.66
CA ARG A 59 -12.21 -9.60 -10.74
C ARG A 59 -11.48 -8.40 -11.34
N LYS A 60 -10.98 -8.48 -12.56
CA LYS A 60 -10.23 -7.38 -13.19
C LYS A 60 -11.05 -6.09 -13.31
N ASP A 61 -12.36 -6.19 -13.62
CA ASP A 61 -13.25 -5.01 -13.69
C ASP A 61 -13.44 -4.38 -12.30
N LEU A 62 -13.50 -5.19 -11.23
CA LEU A 62 -13.54 -4.72 -9.85
C LEU A 62 -12.22 -4.05 -9.47
N MET A 63 -11.09 -4.60 -9.93
CA MET A 63 -9.76 -4.01 -9.71
C MET A 63 -9.63 -2.66 -10.41
N GLN A 64 -10.04 -2.57 -11.67
CA GLN A 64 -10.08 -1.31 -12.39
C GLN A 64 -10.93 -0.26 -11.67
N LYS A 65 -12.12 -0.67 -11.21
CA LYS A 65 -13.01 0.21 -10.46
C LYS A 65 -12.39 0.65 -9.12
N MET A 66 -11.74 -0.28 -8.39
CA MET A 66 -11.08 0.02 -7.13
C MET A 66 -9.95 1.04 -7.31
N LEU A 67 -9.07 0.81 -8.29
CA LEU A 67 -7.96 1.72 -8.57
C LEU A 67 -8.47 3.10 -9.01
N LYS A 68 -9.50 3.15 -9.84
CA LYS A 68 -10.15 4.40 -10.25
C LYS A 68 -10.76 5.16 -9.07
N ASP A 69 -11.50 4.47 -8.21
CA ASP A 69 -12.15 5.08 -7.04
C ASP A 69 -11.12 5.59 -6.01
N CYS A 70 -9.97 4.91 -5.92
CA CYS A 70 -8.91 5.27 -4.98
C CYS A 70 -8.04 6.42 -5.47
N ASP A 71 -7.75 6.50 -6.75
CA ASP A 71 -6.95 7.57 -7.38
C ASP A 71 -5.65 7.86 -6.63
N PHE A 72 -4.76 6.87 -6.59
CA PHE A 72 -3.48 6.95 -5.89
C PHE A 72 -2.47 7.82 -6.65
N ASP A 73 -1.59 8.52 -5.94
CA ASP A 73 -0.44 9.18 -6.57
C ASP A 73 0.70 8.19 -6.85
N ILE A 74 1.00 7.34 -5.84
CA ILE A 74 2.01 6.28 -5.91
C ILE A 74 1.47 5.06 -5.16
N PHE A 75 1.66 3.87 -5.70
CA PHE A 75 1.28 2.65 -4.99
C PHE A 75 2.21 1.48 -5.29
N GLY A 76 2.60 0.78 -4.23
CA GLY A 76 3.29 -0.49 -4.30
C GLY A 76 2.30 -1.63 -4.44
N VAL A 77 2.54 -2.50 -5.40
CA VAL A 77 1.68 -3.67 -5.67
C VAL A 77 2.45 -4.94 -5.40
N GLN A 78 1.80 -5.98 -4.90
CA GLN A 78 2.39 -7.28 -4.64
C GLN A 78 1.64 -8.35 -5.43
N GLU A 79 2.38 -9.37 -5.85
CA GLU A 79 1.95 -10.60 -6.54
C GLU A 79 1.57 -10.50 -8.02
N PRO A 80 1.33 -9.35 -8.67
CA PRO A 80 0.81 -9.41 -10.03
C PRO A 80 1.71 -10.23 -10.94
N TYR A 81 1.11 -10.87 -11.93
CA TYR A 81 1.78 -11.32 -13.13
C TYR A 81 1.91 -10.17 -14.14
N LYS A 82 2.80 -10.31 -15.13
CA LYS A 82 3.06 -9.25 -16.11
C LYS A 82 1.78 -8.75 -16.81
N PHE A 83 0.93 -9.66 -17.28
CA PHE A 83 -0.30 -9.28 -17.97
C PHE A 83 -1.30 -8.50 -17.07
N GLN A 84 -1.27 -8.73 -15.74
CA GLN A 84 -2.08 -7.92 -14.81
C GLN A 84 -1.53 -6.49 -14.69
N ILE A 85 -0.19 -6.34 -14.75
CA ILE A 85 0.45 -5.01 -14.84
C ILE A 85 0.05 -4.32 -16.14
N ASP A 86 0.07 -5.05 -17.27
CA ASP A 86 -0.28 -4.51 -18.59
C ASP A 86 -1.74 -4.06 -18.64
N ASP A 87 -2.65 -4.82 -18.05
CA ASP A 87 -4.05 -4.41 -17.89
C ASP A 87 -4.15 -3.08 -17.13
N ILE A 88 -3.47 -2.95 -15.97
CA ILE A 88 -3.47 -1.70 -15.19
C ILE A 88 -2.94 -0.52 -16.01
N VAL A 89 -1.83 -0.70 -16.73
CA VAL A 89 -1.25 0.34 -17.60
C VAL A 89 -2.22 0.72 -18.73
N SER A 90 -2.91 -0.26 -19.29
CA SER A 90 -3.90 -0.03 -20.35
C SER A 90 -5.11 0.78 -19.87
N TRP A 91 -5.56 0.53 -18.63
CA TRP A 91 -6.68 1.26 -18.04
C TRP A 91 -6.33 2.67 -17.60
N PHE A 92 -5.07 2.87 -17.17
CA PHE A 92 -4.59 4.12 -16.58
C PHE A 92 -3.26 4.54 -17.22
N PRO A 93 -3.29 5.04 -18.48
CA PRO A 93 -2.07 5.41 -19.21
C PRO A 93 -1.29 6.57 -18.58
N GLU A 94 -1.90 7.29 -17.64
CA GLU A 94 -1.23 8.35 -16.85
C GLU A 94 -0.23 7.79 -15.84
N TYR A 95 -0.30 6.50 -15.49
CA TYR A 95 0.69 5.88 -14.61
C TYR A 95 1.88 5.32 -15.40
N GLY A 96 3.06 5.51 -14.82
CA GLY A 96 4.24 4.71 -15.09
C GLY A 96 4.38 3.64 -14.02
N TRP A 97 5.23 2.65 -14.26
CA TRP A 97 5.63 1.68 -13.26
C TRP A 97 7.11 1.34 -13.35
N VAL A 98 7.68 0.92 -12.22
CA VAL A 98 9.06 0.47 -12.10
C VAL A 98 9.09 -0.82 -11.29
N GLY A 99 10.00 -1.70 -11.64
CA GLY A 99 10.25 -2.96 -10.95
C GLY A 99 10.50 -4.11 -11.92
N ALA A 100 10.89 -5.24 -11.36
CA ALA A 100 11.08 -6.49 -12.09
C ALA A 100 10.37 -7.62 -11.35
N SER A 101 10.31 -8.78 -11.98
CA SER A 101 9.82 -10.01 -11.34
C SER A 101 10.80 -10.51 -10.29
N ILE A 102 10.34 -11.43 -9.44
CA ILE A 102 11.20 -12.11 -8.47
C ILE A 102 12.36 -12.88 -9.11
N SER A 103 12.28 -13.20 -10.42
CA SER A 103 13.39 -13.78 -11.18
C SER A 103 14.39 -12.75 -11.73
N GLY A 104 14.14 -11.44 -11.51
CA GLY A 104 14.97 -10.36 -12.04
C GLY A 104 14.67 -9.97 -13.48
N GLU A 105 13.70 -10.61 -14.14
CA GLU A 105 13.32 -10.34 -15.53
C GLU A 105 12.10 -9.40 -15.58
N SER A 106 12.11 -8.42 -16.49
CA SER A 106 11.04 -7.43 -16.63
C SER A 106 9.85 -7.88 -17.50
N GLU A 107 10.02 -8.93 -18.30
CA GLU A 107 9.01 -9.37 -19.29
C GLU A 107 8.52 -10.80 -19.09
N LYS A 108 8.71 -11.37 -17.89
CA LYS A 108 8.32 -12.75 -17.61
C LYS A 108 6.86 -12.84 -17.19
N GLU A 109 6.04 -13.59 -17.93
CA GLU A 109 4.59 -13.56 -17.83
C GLU A 109 4.01 -14.07 -16.51
N ARG A 110 4.32 -15.30 -16.10
CA ARG A 110 3.70 -15.97 -14.95
C ARG A 110 4.68 -16.11 -13.78
N VAL A 111 5.28 -15.01 -13.40
CA VAL A 111 6.14 -14.87 -12.23
C VAL A 111 5.67 -13.66 -11.45
N HIS A 112 5.74 -13.68 -10.14
CA HIS A 112 5.31 -12.57 -9.31
C HIS A 112 6.22 -11.35 -9.48
N TYR A 113 5.60 -10.18 -9.49
CA TYR A 113 6.24 -8.87 -9.46
C TYR A 113 5.91 -8.16 -8.16
N ASN A 114 6.72 -7.15 -7.83
CA ASN A 114 6.42 -6.15 -6.81
C ASN A 114 6.57 -4.75 -7.40
N PRO A 115 5.76 -4.36 -8.41
CA PRO A 115 5.91 -3.08 -9.09
C PRO A 115 5.54 -1.91 -8.19
N ILE A 116 6.10 -0.75 -8.52
CA ILE A 116 5.74 0.55 -7.97
C ILE A 116 5.13 1.36 -9.11
N PHE A 117 3.84 1.68 -9.01
CA PHE A 117 3.13 2.56 -9.93
C PHE A 117 3.18 3.99 -9.42
N TYR A 118 3.26 4.96 -10.34
CA TYR A 118 3.35 6.37 -10.01
C TYR A 118 2.73 7.24 -11.10
N ARG A 119 2.18 8.39 -10.74
CA ARG A 119 1.69 9.38 -11.70
C ARG A 119 2.85 10.05 -12.43
N LYS A 120 2.90 9.87 -13.77
CA LYS A 120 3.96 10.40 -14.64
C LYS A 120 4.00 11.93 -14.71
N ASP A 121 2.85 12.57 -14.58
CA ASP A 121 2.73 14.03 -14.59
C ASP A 121 3.30 14.67 -13.32
N ARG A 122 3.32 13.93 -12.21
CA ARG A 122 3.77 14.41 -10.91
C ARG A 122 5.18 14.00 -10.54
N PHE A 123 5.60 12.79 -10.91
CA PHE A 123 6.87 12.25 -10.43
C PHE A 123 7.83 11.90 -11.54
N THR A 124 9.11 12.21 -11.30
CA THR A 124 10.23 11.79 -12.14
C THR A 124 11.01 10.72 -11.40
N VAL A 125 11.23 9.57 -12.05
CA VAL A 125 12.15 8.52 -11.58
C VAL A 125 13.58 9.02 -11.80
N LEU A 126 14.36 9.13 -10.71
CA LEU A 126 15.76 9.52 -10.74
C LEU A 126 16.69 8.31 -10.73
N ASP A 127 16.30 7.26 -10.01
CA ASP A 127 17.05 6.02 -9.86
C ASP A 127 16.12 4.91 -9.40
N ASN A 128 16.49 3.65 -9.60
CA ASN A 128 15.74 2.49 -9.14
C ASN A 128 16.63 1.26 -9.04
N GLY A 129 16.15 0.26 -8.32
CA GLY A 129 16.85 -1.01 -8.21
C GLY A 129 16.03 -2.03 -7.45
N MET A 130 16.69 -3.13 -7.13
CA MET A 130 16.08 -4.24 -6.41
C MET A 130 17.11 -4.99 -5.58
N PHE A 131 16.65 -5.73 -4.59
CA PHE A 131 17.44 -6.71 -3.85
C PHE A 131 16.54 -7.87 -3.42
N TRP A 132 17.16 -9.04 -3.22
CA TRP A 132 16.46 -10.25 -2.80
C TRP A 132 16.58 -10.45 -1.30
N TYR A 133 15.51 -10.94 -0.70
CA TYR A 133 15.51 -11.33 0.71
C TYR A 133 16.19 -12.68 0.90
N SER A 134 17.52 -12.61 1.01
CA SER A 134 18.40 -13.77 1.19
C SER A 134 19.71 -13.36 1.85
N GLU A 135 20.55 -14.32 2.17
CA GLU A 135 21.93 -14.10 2.64
C GLU A 135 22.82 -13.46 1.55
N THR A 136 22.38 -13.48 0.30
CA THR A 136 23.06 -12.89 -0.85
C THR A 136 22.11 -11.95 -1.61
N PRO A 137 21.79 -10.78 -1.04
CA PRO A 137 20.71 -9.92 -1.53
C PRO A 137 20.93 -9.36 -2.95
N ASP A 138 22.16 -9.29 -3.40
CA ASP A 138 22.52 -8.79 -4.72
C ASP A 138 22.60 -9.91 -5.79
N VAL A 139 22.38 -11.17 -5.39
CA VAL A 139 22.32 -12.32 -6.31
C VAL A 139 20.90 -12.49 -6.82
N VAL A 140 20.73 -12.34 -8.12
CA VAL A 140 19.44 -12.46 -8.81
C VAL A 140 18.75 -13.78 -8.50
N ASN A 141 17.47 -13.74 -8.16
CA ASN A 141 16.63 -14.90 -7.87
C ASN A 141 17.10 -15.73 -6.67
N SER A 142 17.92 -15.16 -5.78
CA SER A 142 18.36 -15.86 -4.56
C SER A 142 17.18 -16.05 -3.61
N LYS A 143 17.16 -17.22 -2.97
CA LYS A 143 16.17 -17.60 -1.96
C LYS A 143 16.90 -17.81 -0.64
N GLY A 144 16.53 -17.07 0.40
CA GLY A 144 17.24 -17.06 1.67
C GLY A 144 16.55 -17.82 2.78
N TRP A 145 17.34 -18.24 3.76
CA TRP A 145 16.90 -18.84 5.02
C TRP A 145 15.92 -20.00 4.80
N ASP A 146 14.84 -20.04 5.58
CA ASP A 146 13.75 -21.01 5.48
C ASP A 146 12.61 -20.58 4.55
N SER A 147 12.85 -19.60 3.67
CA SER A 147 11.84 -19.05 2.77
C SER A 147 11.18 -20.12 1.88
N TYR A 148 9.88 -20.11 1.77
CA TYR A 148 9.15 -20.99 0.84
C TYR A 148 9.35 -20.55 -0.60
N SER A 149 9.29 -19.24 -0.86
CA SER A 149 9.43 -18.65 -2.20
C SER A 149 10.58 -17.63 -2.23
N VAL A 150 11.08 -17.35 -3.43
CA VAL A 150 11.94 -16.20 -3.66
C VAL A 150 11.16 -14.93 -3.32
N ARG A 151 11.79 -14.03 -2.58
CA ARG A 151 11.20 -12.75 -2.15
C ARG A 151 12.18 -11.61 -2.42
N MET A 152 11.65 -10.44 -2.73
CA MET A 152 12.46 -9.29 -3.10
C MET A 152 11.80 -7.98 -2.70
N CYS A 153 12.59 -6.91 -2.74
CA CYS A 153 12.17 -5.53 -2.68
C CYS A 153 12.56 -4.82 -3.98
N ASN A 154 11.61 -4.11 -4.59
CA ASN A 154 11.92 -3.08 -5.58
C ASN A 154 11.96 -1.73 -4.89
N TRP A 155 12.85 -0.83 -5.31
CA TRP A 155 12.92 0.53 -4.81
C TRP A 155 13.08 1.55 -5.93
N VAL A 156 12.58 2.76 -5.67
CA VAL A 156 12.65 3.88 -6.61
C VAL A 156 13.01 5.15 -5.85
N LYS A 157 13.93 5.92 -6.41
CA LYS A 157 14.22 7.31 -6.04
C LYS A 157 13.38 8.23 -6.90
N PHE A 158 12.48 8.97 -6.31
CA PHE A 158 11.60 9.90 -6.98
C PHE A 158 11.96 11.36 -6.71
N LYS A 159 11.62 12.21 -7.68
CA LYS A 159 11.48 13.65 -7.50
C LYS A 159 10.00 14.03 -7.69
N ASP A 160 9.40 14.71 -6.72
CA ASP A 160 8.10 15.36 -6.91
C ASP A 160 8.29 16.65 -7.71
N ASN A 161 7.72 16.71 -8.91
CA ASN A 161 7.87 17.83 -9.84
C ASN A 161 7.18 19.11 -9.37
N ARG A 162 6.22 18.98 -8.39
CA ARG A 162 5.52 20.13 -7.84
C ARG A 162 6.41 20.99 -6.92
N ASN A 163 7.32 20.36 -6.19
CA ASN A 163 8.14 21.03 -5.19
C ASN A 163 9.65 20.74 -5.27
N GLY A 164 10.07 19.88 -6.21
CA GLY A 164 11.45 19.47 -6.42
C GLY A 164 12.04 18.54 -5.35
N LYS A 165 11.27 18.13 -4.36
CA LYS A 165 11.75 17.27 -3.26
C LYS A 165 12.01 15.85 -3.75
N ILE A 166 13.02 15.22 -3.14
CA ILE A 166 13.46 13.86 -3.45
C ILE A 166 13.08 12.95 -2.28
N PHE A 167 12.61 11.75 -2.60
CA PHE A 167 12.26 10.72 -1.64
C PHE A 167 12.44 9.32 -2.25
N PHE A 168 12.38 8.30 -1.40
CA PHE A 168 12.47 6.90 -1.83
C PHE A 168 11.20 6.12 -1.51
N HIS A 169 10.86 5.20 -2.38
CA HIS A 169 9.82 4.20 -2.16
C HIS A 169 10.41 2.80 -2.28
N PHE A 170 10.20 1.98 -1.27
CA PHE A 170 10.55 0.56 -1.22
C PHE A 170 9.26 -0.26 -1.23
N ASN A 171 9.15 -1.27 -2.09
CA ASN A 171 7.98 -2.14 -2.16
C ASN A 171 8.38 -3.60 -2.01
N SER A 172 7.85 -4.26 -0.99
CA SER A 172 8.26 -5.59 -0.52
C SER A 172 7.12 -6.59 -0.52
N HIS A 173 7.47 -7.87 -0.64
CA HIS A 173 6.61 -8.98 -0.29
C HIS A 173 7.42 -10.02 0.47
N PHE A 174 7.16 -10.18 1.78
CA PHE A 174 7.86 -11.14 2.63
C PHE A 174 7.33 -12.56 2.47
N ASP A 175 8.09 -13.55 2.95
CA ASP A 175 7.68 -14.94 2.85
C ASP A 175 6.51 -15.27 3.80
N HIS A 176 5.55 -16.04 3.28
CA HIS A 176 4.34 -16.37 4.03
C HIS A 176 4.50 -17.60 4.94
N LYS A 177 5.61 -18.37 4.85
CA LYS A 177 5.85 -19.57 5.66
C LYS A 177 7.09 -19.47 6.53
N GLY A 178 8.22 -19.04 5.97
CA GLY A 178 9.50 -19.00 6.67
C GLY A 178 9.50 -17.96 7.79
N GLU A 179 9.58 -18.40 9.04
CA GLU A 179 9.63 -17.49 10.19
C GLU A 179 10.98 -16.79 10.28
N THR A 180 12.07 -17.54 10.09
CA THR A 180 13.42 -16.99 10.02
C THR A 180 13.55 -16.03 8.83
N ALA A 181 13.00 -16.40 7.68
CA ALA A 181 13.01 -15.58 6.48
C ALA A 181 12.33 -14.22 6.73
N ARG A 182 11.16 -14.18 7.39
CA ARG A 182 10.50 -12.92 7.73
C ARG A 182 11.33 -12.07 8.70
N LEU A 183 11.91 -12.72 9.71
CA LEU A 183 12.73 -12.03 10.71
C LEU A 183 13.96 -11.38 10.08
N GLU A 184 14.70 -12.14 9.28
CA GLU A 184 15.91 -11.67 8.62
C GLU A 184 15.60 -10.69 7.48
N SER A 185 14.47 -10.87 6.77
CA SER A 185 14.00 -9.90 5.78
C SER A 185 13.71 -8.54 6.41
N ALA A 186 13.15 -8.49 7.61
CA ALA A 186 12.93 -7.22 8.33
C ALA A 186 14.26 -6.51 8.65
N LYS A 187 15.27 -7.24 9.12
CA LYS A 187 16.61 -6.70 9.38
C LYS A 187 17.26 -6.19 8.09
N LEU A 188 17.17 -6.99 7.02
CA LEU A 188 17.75 -6.64 5.72
C LEU A 188 17.05 -5.40 5.13
N LEU A 189 15.71 -5.31 5.19
CA LEU A 189 14.99 -4.13 4.76
C LEU A 189 15.49 -2.87 5.47
N VAL A 190 15.56 -2.89 6.78
CA VAL A 190 16.04 -1.75 7.58
C VAL A 190 17.45 -1.34 7.17
N SER A 191 18.35 -2.33 7.00
CA SER A 191 19.74 -2.07 6.57
C SER A 191 19.80 -1.46 5.17
N LYS A 192 19.06 -2.04 4.20
CA LYS A 192 19.04 -1.57 2.80
C LYS A 192 18.35 -0.20 2.66
N VAL A 193 17.31 0.09 3.41
CA VAL A 193 16.71 1.42 3.43
C VAL A 193 17.70 2.46 3.92
N LYS A 194 18.45 2.19 4.99
CA LYS A 194 19.49 3.08 5.50
C LYS A 194 20.64 3.26 4.50
N GLU A 195 21.08 2.17 3.86
CA GLU A 195 22.15 2.19 2.86
C GLU A 195 21.76 3.00 1.61
N ILE A 196 20.56 2.77 1.08
CA ILE A 196 20.12 3.29 -0.23
C ILE A 196 19.53 4.70 -0.09
N ALA A 197 18.63 4.91 0.88
CA ALA A 197 17.94 6.20 1.03
C ALA A 197 18.74 7.20 1.90
N ALA A 198 19.71 6.74 2.69
CA ALA A 198 20.45 7.57 3.64
C ALA A 198 19.48 8.47 4.47
N ASP A 199 19.65 9.80 4.39
CA ASP A 199 18.82 10.77 5.11
C ASP A 199 17.58 11.26 4.32
N TYR A 200 17.36 10.75 3.11
CA TYR A 200 16.18 11.14 2.34
C TYR A 200 14.91 10.58 2.95
N PRO A 201 13.80 11.34 2.90
CA PRO A 201 12.49 10.83 3.24
C PRO A 201 12.17 9.55 2.45
N SER A 202 11.64 8.55 3.14
CA SER A 202 11.32 7.27 2.51
C SER A 202 10.03 6.68 3.08
N PHE A 203 9.40 5.84 2.29
CA PHE A 203 8.34 4.97 2.75
C PHE A 203 8.51 3.56 2.16
N CYS A 204 8.08 2.58 2.94
CA CYS A 204 8.15 1.17 2.59
C CYS A 204 6.74 0.60 2.60
N THR A 205 6.25 0.24 1.42
CA THR A 205 4.98 -0.48 1.24
C THR A 205 5.23 -1.97 1.15
N GLY A 206 4.25 -2.78 1.50
CA GLY A 206 4.38 -4.22 1.28
C GLY A 206 3.30 -5.05 1.95
N ASP A 207 3.20 -6.28 1.46
CA ASP A 207 2.68 -7.41 2.20
C ASP A 207 3.86 -8.06 2.95
N TYR A 208 3.90 -7.85 4.25
CA TYR A 208 5.00 -8.35 5.09
C TYR A 208 4.71 -9.74 5.66
N ASN A 209 3.53 -10.30 5.39
CA ASN A 209 3.09 -11.59 5.94
C ASN A 209 3.31 -11.69 7.46
N THR A 210 3.23 -10.56 8.14
CA THR A 210 3.55 -10.41 9.55
C THR A 210 2.68 -9.32 10.17
N ASP A 211 2.03 -9.63 11.26
CA ASP A 211 1.13 -8.68 11.91
C ASP A 211 1.87 -7.73 12.89
N GLN A 212 1.15 -6.75 13.39
CA GLN A 212 1.67 -5.71 14.26
C GLN A 212 2.17 -6.18 15.63
N THR A 213 1.98 -7.45 15.97
CA THR A 213 2.47 -8.05 17.25
C THR A 213 3.74 -8.86 17.08
N SER A 214 4.14 -9.12 15.85
CA SER A 214 5.22 -10.05 15.50
C SER A 214 6.63 -9.45 15.65
N ALA A 215 7.63 -10.30 15.83
CA ALA A 215 9.03 -9.89 15.94
C ALA A 215 9.57 -9.15 14.69
N PRO A 216 9.28 -9.56 13.43
CA PRO A 216 9.68 -8.82 12.24
C PRO A 216 9.14 -7.39 12.22
N TYR A 217 7.87 -7.19 12.58
CA TYR A 217 7.28 -5.87 12.68
C TYR A 217 8.00 -5.01 13.73
N GLN A 218 8.29 -5.58 14.93
CA GLN A 218 9.00 -4.86 15.99
C GLN A 218 10.39 -4.41 15.54
N ILE A 219 11.13 -5.25 14.79
CA ILE A 219 12.44 -4.87 14.24
C ILE A 219 12.32 -3.62 13.37
N ILE A 220 11.32 -3.57 12.50
CA ILE A 220 11.13 -2.43 11.60
C ILE A 220 10.80 -1.15 12.38
N ILE A 221 9.84 -1.19 13.31
CA ILE A 221 9.43 0.02 14.05
C ILE A 221 10.42 0.48 15.13
N MET A 222 11.33 -0.38 15.55
CA MET A 222 12.44 -0.02 16.43
C MET A 222 13.59 0.67 15.70
N SER A 223 13.61 0.66 14.37
CA SER A 223 14.57 1.34 13.51
C SER A 223 14.22 2.82 13.31
N ASP A 224 14.77 3.43 12.25
CA ASP A 224 14.39 4.77 11.80
C ASP A 224 13.09 4.79 10.95
N LEU A 225 12.43 3.65 10.79
CA LEU A 225 11.12 3.50 10.18
C LEU A 225 10.03 3.45 11.27
N MET A 226 8.87 3.97 10.94
CA MET A 226 7.71 4.01 11.85
C MET A 226 6.48 3.51 11.11
N ASP A 227 5.59 2.78 11.79
CA ASP A 227 4.30 2.45 11.20
C ASP A 227 3.46 3.73 10.98
N SER A 228 3.06 3.93 9.73
CA SER A 228 2.20 5.05 9.33
C SER A 228 0.88 5.08 10.10
N TYR A 229 0.34 3.93 10.50
CA TYR A 229 -0.84 3.83 11.35
C TYR A 229 -0.64 4.58 12.67
N SER A 230 0.49 4.37 13.34
CA SER A 230 0.79 5.00 14.63
C SER A 230 1.04 6.51 14.49
N LYS A 231 1.43 6.98 13.31
CA LYS A 231 1.80 8.37 13.02
C LYS A 231 0.69 9.19 12.40
N ALA A 232 -0.34 8.54 11.88
CA ALA A 232 -1.46 9.22 11.24
C ALA A 232 -2.23 10.08 12.23
N GLN A 233 -2.52 11.31 11.81
CA GLN A 233 -3.37 12.23 12.55
C GLN A 233 -4.83 11.74 12.57
N TYR A 234 -5.30 11.21 11.44
CA TYR A 234 -6.64 10.65 11.27
C TYR A 234 -6.55 9.21 10.74
N ARG A 235 -7.39 8.32 11.27
CA ARG A 235 -7.43 6.91 10.89
C ARG A 235 -8.84 6.46 10.56
N SER A 236 -8.96 5.53 9.60
CA SER A 236 -10.21 4.85 9.28
C SER A 236 -9.95 3.39 8.89
N GLY A 237 -10.93 2.52 9.11
CA GLY A 237 -10.80 1.10 8.81
C GLY A 237 -10.01 0.29 9.86
N ASP A 238 -9.88 0.79 11.08
CA ASP A 238 -9.07 0.16 12.15
C ASP A 238 -9.65 -1.19 12.62
N GLY A 239 -10.94 -1.42 12.41
CA GLY A 239 -11.64 -2.63 12.86
C GLY A 239 -11.61 -3.80 11.88
N VAL A 240 -10.86 -3.70 10.78
CA VAL A 240 -10.82 -4.72 9.74
C VAL A 240 -9.40 -5.21 9.46
N ARG A 241 -9.31 -6.41 8.86
CA ARG A 241 -8.03 -7.02 8.47
C ARG A 241 -7.56 -6.48 7.12
N SER A 242 -6.25 -6.46 6.92
CA SER A 242 -5.71 -6.21 5.58
C SER A 242 -5.89 -7.41 4.64
N TYR A 243 -5.84 -8.64 5.14
CA TYR A 243 -6.21 -9.86 4.40
C TYR A 243 -7.70 -10.17 4.60
N ASN A 244 -8.49 -10.20 3.52
CA ASN A 244 -9.93 -10.48 3.55
C ASN A 244 -10.30 -11.88 3.02
N GLY A 245 -9.42 -12.54 2.26
CA GLY A 245 -9.66 -13.88 1.71
C GLY A 245 -10.93 -13.97 0.85
N TYR A 246 -11.30 -12.88 0.17
CA TYR A 246 -12.55 -12.73 -0.60
C TYR A 246 -13.83 -12.84 0.24
N SER A 247 -13.76 -12.64 1.55
CA SER A 247 -14.87 -12.82 2.48
C SER A 247 -15.03 -11.63 3.42
N GLN A 248 -16.24 -11.07 3.46
CA GLN A 248 -16.58 -10.01 4.42
C GLN A 248 -16.43 -10.49 5.88
N ALA A 249 -16.81 -11.75 6.15
CA ALA A 249 -16.66 -12.33 7.48
C ALA A 249 -15.19 -12.44 7.90
N THR A 250 -14.29 -12.80 6.97
CA THR A 250 -12.84 -12.80 7.23
C THR A 250 -12.33 -11.37 7.43
N ALA A 251 -12.71 -10.44 6.56
CA ALA A 251 -12.29 -9.04 6.63
C ALA A 251 -12.59 -8.39 7.99
N THR A 252 -13.74 -8.73 8.61
CA THR A 252 -14.20 -8.15 9.87
C THR A 252 -13.91 -9.02 11.09
N SER A 253 -13.16 -10.10 10.96
CA SER A 253 -12.90 -11.05 12.06
C SER A 253 -11.91 -10.52 13.11
N SER A 254 -11.06 -9.56 12.77
CA SER A 254 -10.08 -8.93 13.65
C SER A 254 -9.53 -7.65 13.03
N SER A 255 -8.62 -6.98 13.71
CA SER A 255 -7.86 -5.81 13.23
C SER A 255 -6.41 -6.16 12.83
N SER A 256 -6.12 -7.45 12.56
CA SER A 256 -4.78 -7.88 12.15
C SER A 256 -4.44 -7.34 10.77
N ARG A 257 -3.28 -6.71 10.66
CA ARG A 257 -2.73 -6.19 9.40
C ARG A 257 -1.43 -6.91 9.09
N ILE A 258 -1.33 -7.50 7.93
CA ILE A 258 -0.10 -8.08 7.38
C ILE A 258 0.49 -7.22 6.26
N ASP A 259 -0.32 -6.29 5.76
CA ASP A 259 0.12 -5.23 4.87
C ASP A 259 0.42 -3.97 5.69
N HIS A 260 1.51 -3.28 5.39
CA HIS A 260 1.94 -2.09 6.13
C HIS A 260 2.52 -1.04 5.19
N ILE A 261 2.46 0.21 5.64
CA ILE A 261 3.27 1.31 5.10
C ILE A 261 4.10 1.85 6.26
N PHE A 262 5.41 1.65 6.18
CA PHE A 262 6.35 2.27 7.11
C PHE A 262 6.91 3.55 6.51
N VAL A 263 7.16 4.55 7.33
CA VAL A 263 7.67 5.86 6.91
C VAL A 263 8.91 6.23 7.72
N SER A 264 9.84 6.96 7.11
CA SER A 264 11.03 7.44 7.81
C SER A 264 10.67 8.45 8.91
N ARG A 265 11.47 8.49 9.99
CA ARG A 265 11.31 9.47 11.08
C ARG A 265 11.35 10.90 10.54
N GLY A 266 10.57 11.78 11.16
CA GLY A 266 10.51 13.19 10.80
C GLY A 266 9.58 13.52 9.63
N THR A 267 8.96 12.54 8.99
CA THR A 267 7.90 12.75 8.00
C THR A 267 6.53 12.83 8.67
N LYS A 268 5.56 13.45 8.00
CA LYS A 268 4.19 13.61 8.51
C LYS A 268 3.22 12.69 7.76
N VAL A 269 2.37 11.99 8.50
CA VAL A 269 1.25 11.22 7.98
C VAL A 269 -0.04 11.88 8.46
N TYR A 270 -0.82 12.39 7.53
CA TYR A 270 -2.08 13.05 7.86
C TYR A 270 -3.22 12.05 8.03
N THR A 271 -3.39 11.18 7.04
CA THR A 271 -4.42 10.16 7.08
C THR A 271 -3.82 8.77 6.90
N TRP A 272 -4.43 7.81 7.54
CA TRP A 272 -4.25 6.38 7.31
C TRP A 272 -5.62 5.73 7.15
N SER A 273 -5.79 4.90 6.11
CA SER A 273 -7.04 4.22 5.85
C SER A 273 -6.79 2.80 5.38
N LEU A 274 -7.51 1.83 5.94
CA LEU A 274 -7.63 0.50 5.39
C LEU A 274 -8.98 0.40 4.67
N LEU A 275 -8.95 0.22 3.35
CA LEU A 275 -10.14 0.32 2.50
C LEU A 275 -10.79 -1.06 2.30
N CYS A 276 -11.57 -1.50 3.28
CA CYS A 276 -12.38 -2.71 3.18
C CYS A 276 -13.62 -2.44 2.30
N LYS A 277 -13.42 -2.51 0.97
CA LYS A 277 -14.45 -2.19 -0.01
C LYS A 277 -14.77 -3.38 -0.89
N SER A 278 -16.05 -3.74 -0.95
CA SER A 278 -16.58 -4.72 -1.90
C SER A 278 -17.55 -4.06 -2.87
N TYR A 279 -17.72 -4.67 -4.03
CA TYR A 279 -18.67 -4.26 -5.07
C TYR A 279 -19.67 -5.40 -5.27
N ASP A 280 -20.91 -5.17 -4.90
CA ASP A 280 -21.96 -6.20 -4.90
C ASP A 280 -21.53 -7.48 -4.14
N GLY A 281 -20.86 -7.27 -2.99
CA GLY A 281 -20.36 -8.35 -2.13
C GLY A 281 -19.09 -9.05 -2.62
N LYS A 282 -18.50 -8.61 -3.74
CA LYS A 282 -17.26 -9.17 -4.29
C LYS A 282 -16.08 -8.23 -4.05
N PHE A 283 -14.94 -8.80 -3.69
CA PHE A 283 -13.69 -8.07 -3.51
C PHE A 283 -12.83 -8.11 -4.78
N ALA A 284 -12.10 -7.04 -5.03
CA ALA A 284 -11.17 -6.95 -6.15
C ALA A 284 -9.88 -7.76 -5.93
N SER A 285 -9.52 -8.00 -4.65
CA SER A 285 -8.40 -8.84 -4.21
C SER A 285 -8.75 -9.52 -2.89
N ASP A 286 -7.99 -10.56 -2.51
CA ASP A 286 -8.06 -11.15 -1.18
C ASP A 286 -7.39 -10.30 -0.08
N HIS A 287 -6.80 -9.17 -0.45
CA HIS A 287 -6.32 -8.13 0.44
C HIS A 287 -7.11 -6.83 0.28
N ASN A 288 -7.07 -6.01 1.30
CA ASN A 288 -7.61 -4.64 1.31
C ASN A 288 -6.44 -3.66 1.21
N PRO A 289 -6.48 -2.63 0.35
CA PRO A 289 -5.39 -1.67 0.27
C PRO A 289 -5.32 -0.82 1.54
N ILE A 290 -4.09 -0.52 1.95
CA ILE A 290 -3.78 0.50 2.95
C ILE A 290 -3.31 1.75 2.22
N VAL A 291 -3.85 2.89 2.62
CA VAL A 291 -3.62 4.19 1.98
C VAL A 291 -3.23 5.21 3.04
N ILE A 292 -2.23 6.02 2.73
CA ILE A 292 -1.86 7.18 3.54
C ILE A 292 -1.86 8.45 2.70
N GLN A 293 -2.09 9.59 3.35
CA GLN A 293 -1.69 10.88 2.84
C GLN A 293 -0.43 11.31 3.60
N TRP A 294 0.65 11.45 2.88
CA TRP A 294 1.99 11.65 3.41
C TRP A 294 2.59 12.95 2.89
N SER A 295 3.40 13.62 3.72
CA SER A 295 4.08 14.86 3.36
C SER A 295 5.59 14.73 3.53
N LEU A 296 6.30 15.34 2.58
CA LEU A 296 7.76 15.50 2.57
C LEU A 296 8.25 16.65 3.50
N HIS A 297 7.36 17.35 4.19
CA HIS A 297 7.73 18.35 5.20
C HIS A 297 8.21 17.64 6.47
N ARG A 298 9.40 18.00 6.90
CA ARG A 298 9.95 17.66 8.21
C ARG A 298 9.44 18.63 9.28
#